data_730a2ae35148b74f12d1635dee4b12b9
#
_entry.id   730a2ae35148b74f12d1635dee4b12b9
#
_cell.length_a   1.000
_cell.length_b   1.000
_cell.length_c   1.000
_cell.angle_alpha   90.00
_cell.angle_beta   90.00
_cell.angle_gamma   90.00
#
_symmetry.space_group_name_H-M   'P 1'
#
loop_
_entity.id
_entity.type
_entity.pdbx_description
1 polymer ?
#
loop_
_entity_poly.entity_id
_entity_poly.type
_entity_poly.pdbx_seq_one_letter_code
_entity_poly.pdbx_strand_id
1 'polypeptide(L)'
;MIKNIIAMLLLVLSFSTLAHGDEKHSDDKQAITDIISSIKYGWENGDGLLFRKNYLDFEGARYIEGGGQNAGLDSLVTDHVEPEKDALEYLNLDFSDIEIHFEGDKNNFAWAIADTRVKGKVNKSGREFDKSGYQTFLFRKIDKTWKLVHSHSSSRDYQPKKIHKH
;
A
#
# COMPACT_ATOMS: atom_id res chain seq x y z
N MET A 1 24.03 26.67 -69.22
CA MET A 1 23.11 27.21 -68.20
C MET A 1 22.51 26.03 -67.48
N ILE A 2 23.10 25.63 -66.34
CA ILE A 2 22.66 24.48 -65.55
C ILE A 2 22.15 25.07 -64.21
N LYS A 3 20.86 24.94 -63.99
CA LYS A 3 20.22 25.41 -62.73
C LYS A 3 20.39 24.33 -61.67
N ASN A 4 21.11 24.65 -60.60
CA ASN A 4 21.23 23.85 -59.42
C ASN A 4 19.93 23.90 -58.60
N ILE A 5 19.31 22.74 -58.40
CA ILE A 5 18.21 22.55 -57.46
C ILE A 5 18.82 21.94 -56.20
N ILE A 6 18.97 22.75 -55.16
CA ILE A 6 19.32 22.29 -53.83
C ILE A 6 18.04 21.81 -53.17
N ALA A 7 17.91 20.50 -53.02
CA ALA A 7 16.85 19.90 -52.21
C ALA A 7 17.24 19.99 -50.73
N MET A 8 16.59 20.85 -49.99
CA MET A 8 16.74 20.99 -48.55
C MET A 8 15.94 19.90 -47.86
N LEU A 9 16.66 18.86 -47.37
CA LEU A 9 16.07 17.78 -46.59
C LEU A 9 15.85 18.26 -45.16
N LEU A 10 14.62 18.62 -44.82
CA LEU A 10 14.20 18.96 -43.46
C LEU A 10 14.06 17.66 -42.67
N LEU A 11 15.09 17.40 -41.83
CA LEU A 11 15.06 16.31 -40.87
C LEU A 11 14.17 16.73 -39.71
N VAL A 12 12.96 16.22 -39.65
CA VAL A 12 12.04 16.37 -38.51
C VAL A 12 12.51 15.43 -37.42
N LEU A 13 13.33 15.92 -36.48
CA LEU A 13 13.62 15.24 -35.23
C LEU A 13 12.40 15.34 -34.32
N SER A 14 11.55 14.32 -34.39
CA SER A 14 10.49 14.13 -33.43
C SER A 14 11.11 13.77 -32.08
N PHE A 15 11.21 14.73 -31.19
CA PHE A 15 11.55 14.48 -29.79
C PHE A 15 10.40 13.75 -29.12
N SER A 16 10.50 12.42 -29.02
CA SER A 16 9.64 11.62 -28.16
C SER A 16 10.20 11.71 -26.72
N THR A 17 9.90 12.80 -26.01
CA THR A 17 10.31 13.00 -24.62
C THR A 17 9.15 12.88 -23.63
N LEU A 18 8.33 11.82 -23.73
CA LEU A 18 7.19 11.64 -22.83
C LEU A 18 7.00 10.21 -22.29
N ALA A 19 8.01 9.34 -22.35
CA ALA A 19 7.83 7.95 -21.88
C ALA A 19 8.77 7.51 -20.74
N HIS A 20 9.74 8.33 -20.30
CA HIS A 20 10.74 7.91 -19.30
C HIS A 20 10.33 8.13 -17.84
N GLY A 21 9.26 8.88 -17.57
CA GLY A 21 8.75 9.11 -16.22
C GLY A 21 7.92 7.93 -15.69
N ASP A 22 7.12 7.33 -16.54
CA ASP A 22 6.18 6.26 -16.16
C ASP A 22 6.87 4.91 -15.91
N GLU A 23 7.89 4.54 -16.67
CA GLU A 23 8.61 3.27 -16.47
C GLU A 23 9.39 3.23 -15.15
N LYS A 24 10.02 4.35 -14.75
CA LYS A 24 10.80 4.40 -13.50
C LYS A 24 9.91 4.26 -12.24
N HIS A 25 8.67 4.70 -12.33
CA HIS A 25 7.69 4.56 -11.24
C HIS A 25 6.96 3.22 -11.26
N SER A 26 6.94 2.51 -12.37
CA SER A 26 6.30 1.21 -12.53
C SER A 26 6.86 0.18 -11.54
N ASP A 27 8.19 0.02 -11.48
CA ASP A 27 8.83 -0.95 -10.59
C ASP A 27 8.67 -0.58 -9.11
N ASP A 28 8.75 0.71 -8.78
CA ASP A 28 8.54 1.20 -7.42
C ASP A 28 7.06 1.04 -6.99
N LYS A 29 6.13 1.29 -7.90
CA LYS A 29 4.70 1.05 -7.68
C LYS A 29 4.42 -0.42 -7.41
N GLN A 30 4.98 -1.31 -8.23
CA GLN A 30 4.83 -2.75 -8.06
C GLN A 30 5.40 -3.20 -6.72
N ALA A 31 6.61 -2.75 -6.36
CA ALA A 31 7.24 -3.09 -5.08
C ALA A 31 6.38 -2.66 -3.87
N ILE A 32 5.77 -1.47 -3.91
CA ILE A 32 4.85 -1.01 -2.85
C ILE A 32 3.58 -1.85 -2.82
N THR A 33 3.01 -2.18 -3.99
CA THR A 33 1.83 -3.03 -4.10
C THR A 33 2.09 -4.43 -3.55
N ASP A 34 3.27 -4.99 -3.80
CA ASP A 34 3.70 -6.28 -3.26
C ASP A 34 3.83 -6.25 -1.73
N ILE A 35 4.33 -5.14 -1.17
CA ILE A 35 4.37 -4.95 0.29
C ILE A 35 2.95 -4.91 0.87
N ILE A 36 2.03 -4.15 0.28
CA ILE A 36 0.63 -4.07 0.73
C ILE A 36 -0.03 -5.45 0.67
N SER A 37 0.18 -6.19 -0.42
CA SER A 37 -0.34 -7.56 -0.57
C SER A 37 0.25 -8.53 0.47
N SER A 38 1.54 -8.37 0.77
CA SER A 38 2.24 -9.15 1.79
C SER A 38 1.69 -8.88 3.20
N ILE A 39 1.38 -7.61 3.51
CA ILE A 39 0.77 -7.19 4.77
C ILE A 39 -0.64 -7.76 4.91
N LYS A 40 -1.44 -7.68 3.84
CA LYS A 40 -2.77 -8.31 3.80
C LYS A 40 -2.69 -9.80 4.16
N TYR A 41 -1.82 -10.53 3.47
CA TYR A 41 -1.63 -11.95 3.74
C TYR A 41 -1.15 -12.21 5.17
N GLY A 42 -0.22 -11.39 5.67
CA GLY A 42 0.30 -11.49 7.03
C GLY A 42 -0.80 -11.33 8.08
N TRP A 43 -1.70 -10.38 7.93
CA TRP A 43 -2.87 -10.20 8.80
C TRP A 43 -3.80 -11.42 8.74
N GLU A 44 -4.19 -11.86 7.55
CA GLU A 44 -5.13 -12.96 7.37
C GLU A 44 -4.62 -14.30 7.92
N ASN A 45 -3.30 -14.45 8.05
CA ASN A 45 -2.66 -15.71 8.49
C ASN A 45 -1.90 -15.61 9.81
N GLY A 46 -1.86 -14.44 10.44
CA GLY A 46 -1.04 -14.19 11.63
C GLY A 46 0.46 -14.39 11.38
N ASP A 47 0.93 -14.04 10.18
CA ASP A 47 2.33 -14.22 9.78
C ASP A 47 3.15 -12.96 10.09
N GLY A 48 3.68 -12.88 11.31
CA GLY A 48 4.52 -11.79 11.77
C GLY A 48 5.83 -11.61 11.00
N LEU A 49 6.34 -12.67 10.33
CA LEU A 49 7.58 -12.59 9.56
C LEU A 49 7.44 -11.64 8.36
N LEU A 50 6.25 -11.59 7.75
CA LEU A 50 5.98 -10.68 6.64
C LEU A 50 6.02 -9.21 7.08
N PHE A 51 5.59 -8.92 8.30
CA PHE A 51 5.72 -7.59 8.89
C PHE A 51 7.18 -7.25 9.15
N ARG A 52 7.93 -8.12 9.80
CA ARG A 52 9.37 -7.93 10.06
C ARG A 52 10.18 -7.74 8.76
N LYS A 53 9.78 -8.39 7.68
CA LYS A 53 10.40 -8.23 6.37
C LYS A 53 10.11 -6.87 5.73
N ASN A 54 8.87 -6.40 5.83
CA ASN A 54 8.37 -5.26 5.03
C ASN A 54 8.37 -3.93 5.79
N TYR A 55 8.32 -3.96 7.12
CA TYR A 55 8.36 -2.76 7.94
C TYR A 55 9.79 -2.34 8.26
N LEU A 56 9.98 -1.05 8.45
CA LEU A 56 11.21 -0.53 9.01
C LEU A 56 11.09 -0.51 10.54
N ASP A 57 11.97 -1.22 11.19
CA ASP A 57 12.09 -1.14 12.64
C ASP A 57 12.94 0.07 13.04
N PHE A 58 12.39 0.99 13.84
CA PHE A 58 13.07 2.16 14.34
C PHE A 58 12.44 2.67 15.62
N GLU A 59 13.22 3.38 16.43
CA GLU A 59 12.74 3.98 17.67
C GLU A 59 11.64 5.01 17.39
N GLY A 60 10.53 4.92 18.11
CA GLY A 60 9.38 5.81 17.96
C GLY A 60 8.40 5.43 16.87
N ALA A 61 8.58 4.28 16.20
CA ALA A 61 7.59 3.76 15.25
C ALA A 61 6.21 3.61 15.91
N ARG A 62 5.14 3.92 15.18
CA ARG A 62 3.74 3.78 15.61
C ARG A 62 2.91 3.24 14.48
N TYR A 63 2.05 2.28 14.81
CA TYR A 63 1.09 1.70 13.88
C TYR A 63 -0.29 1.77 14.52
N ILE A 64 -1.26 2.35 13.82
CA ILE A 64 -2.57 2.70 14.37
C ILE A 64 -3.63 1.92 13.63
N GLU A 65 -4.47 1.22 14.39
CA GLU A 65 -5.53 0.38 13.83
C GLU A 65 -6.80 0.43 14.68
N GLY A 66 -7.90 0.80 14.03
CA GLY A 66 -9.22 0.77 14.63
C GLY A 66 -9.37 1.53 15.96
N GLY A 67 -8.53 2.54 16.20
CA GLY A 67 -8.50 3.32 17.45
C GLY A 67 -7.50 2.80 18.50
N GLY A 68 -6.84 1.66 18.27
CA GLY A 68 -5.68 1.18 19.01
C GLY A 68 -4.36 1.62 18.38
N GLN A 69 -3.25 1.47 19.12
CA GLN A 69 -1.91 1.69 18.58
C GLN A 69 -0.92 0.65 19.08
N ASN A 70 0.02 0.31 18.21
CA ASN A 70 1.19 -0.51 18.53
C ASN A 70 2.44 0.37 18.56
N ALA A 71 3.19 0.31 19.66
CA ALA A 71 4.41 1.09 19.86
C ALA A 71 5.63 0.26 19.44
N GLY A 72 6.04 0.39 18.20
CA GLY A 72 7.13 -0.37 17.59
C GLY A 72 6.67 -1.62 16.85
N LEU A 73 7.58 -2.14 16.03
CA LEU A 73 7.32 -3.31 15.18
C LEU A 73 7.14 -4.59 16.02
N ASP A 74 7.88 -4.72 17.08
CA ASP A 74 7.80 -5.91 17.94
C ASP A 74 6.42 -6.03 18.58
N SER A 75 5.91 -4.96 19.19
CA SER A 75 4.55 -4.91 19.73
C SER A 75 3.48 -5.17 18.67
N LEU A 76 3.61 -4.60 17.47
CA LEU A 76 2.69 -4.90 16.37
C LEU A 76 2.64 -6.39 16.06
N VAL A 77 3.79 -7.03 15.99
CA VAL A 77 3.88 -8.45 15.61
C VAL A 77 3.42 -9.36 16.74
N THR A 78 4.03 -9.23 17.93
CA THR A 78 3.82 -10.20 19.01
C THR A 78 2.52 -10.02 19.77
N ASP A 79 2.05 -8.78 19.90
CA ASP A 79 0.85 -8.48 20.69
C ASP A 79 -0.41 -8.37 19.85
N HIS A 80 -0.27 -8.24 18.53
CA HIS A 80 -1.43 -8.01 17.66
C HIS A 80 -1.52 -9.01 16.49
N VAL A 81 -0.51 -9.04 15.58
CA VAL A 81 -0.60 -9.86 14.35
C VAL A 81 -0.63 -11.36 14.64
N GLU A 82 0.37 -11.86 15.38
CA GLU A 82 0.49 -13.29 15.65
C GLU A 82 -0.67 -13.85 16.48
N PRO A 83 -1.18 -13.14 17.54
CA PRO A 83 -2.32 -13.64 18.31
C PRO A 83 -3.65 -13.67 17.55
N GLU A 84 -3.82 -12.88 16.49
CA GLU A 84 -5.09 -12.89 15.72
C GLU A 84 -5.40 -14.23 15.08
N LYS A 85 -4.39 -15.00 14.70
CA LYS A 85 -4.56 -16.35 14.15
C LYS A 85 -5.35 -17.27 15.09
N ASP A 86 -5.13 -17.15 16.39
CA ASP A 86 -5.82 -17.98 17.38
C ASP A 86 -7.10 -17.32 17.90
N ALA A 87 -7.19 -16.00 17.83
CA ALA A 87 -8.33 -15.22 18.27
C ALA A 87 -9.50 -15.25 17.31
N LEU A 88 -9.24 -15.43 16.00
CA LEU A 88 -10.24 -15.39 14.93
C LEU A 88 -10.36 -16.76 14.25
N GLU A 89 -11.59 -17.16 13.95
CA GLU A 89 -11.88 -18.33 13.11
C GLU A 89 -11.47 -18.06 11.66
N TYR A 90 -11.71 -16.83 11.22
CA TYR A 90 -11.20 -16.30 9.96
C TYR A 90 -11.08 -14.78 10.03
N LEU A 91 -10.16 -14.24 9.24
CA LEU A 91 -10.02 -12.83 8.91
C LEU A 91 -9.90 -12.69 7.40
N ASN A 92 -10.79 -11.92 6.79
CA ASN A 92 -10.69 -11.52 5.38
C ASN A 92 -10.49 -10.02 5.30
N LEU A 93 -9.37 -9.61 4.79
CA LEU A 93 -9.00 -8.21 4.59
C LEU A 93 -8.95 -7.91 3.10
N ASP A 94 -9.62 -6.87 2.68
CA ASP A 94 -9.56 -6.38 1.31
C ASP A 94 -9.02 -4.95 1.27
N PHE A 95 -8.06 -4.71 0.36
CA PHE A 95 -7.58 -3.39 -0.01
C PHE A 95 -7.94 -3.15 -1.47
N SER A 96 -8.79 -2.18 -1.72
CA SER A 96 -9.22 -1.78 -3.06
C SER A 96 -8.93 -0.30 -3.31
N ASP A 97 -9.02 0.11 -4.57
CA ASP A 97 -8.82 1.50 -5.00
C ASP A 97 -7.50 2.09 -4.46
N ILE A 98 -6.42 1.32 -4.57
CA ILE A 98 -5.10 1.70 -4.03
C ILE A 98 -4.50 2.82 -4.87
N GLU A 99 -4.31 3.98 -4.27
CA GLU A 99 -3.60 5.12 -4.84
C GLU A 99 -2.20 5.20 -4.22
N ILE A 100 -1.15 5.31 -5.05
CA ILE A 100 0.25 5.42 -4.61
C ILE A 100 0.86 6.70 -5.16
N HIS A 101 1.44 7.48 -4.27
CA HIS A 101 2.07 8.77 -4.58
C HIS A 101 3.52 8.77 -4.12
N PHE A 102 4.41 9.26 -4.99
CA PHE A 102 5.84 9.38 -4.72
C PHE A 102 6.19 10.83 -4.44
N GLU A 103 7.07 11.06 -3.47
CA GLU A 103 7.45 12.37 -2.98
C GLU A 103 8.97 12.52 -2.85
N GLY A 104 9.41 13.79 -2.90
CA GLY A 104 10.81 14.18 -2.76
C GLY A 104 11.63 14.03 -4.03
N ASP A 105 12.71 14.81 -4.13
CA ASP A 105 13.57 14.90 -5.32
C ASP A 105 14.21 13.57 -5.74
N LYS A 106 14.36 12.65 -4.79
CA LYS A 106 14.95 11.32 -5.00
C LYS A 106 13.94 10.20 -5.10
N ASN A 107 12.65 10.50 -5.05
CA ASN A 107 11.58 9.50 -4.99
C ASN A 107 11.87 8.39 -3.96
N ASN A 108 12.32 8.79 -2.78
CA ASN A 108 12.66 7.87 -1.69
C ASN A 108 11.63 7.86 -0.56
N PHE A 109 10.55 8.57 -0.74
CA PHE A 109 9.37 8.56 0.11
C PHE A 109 8.13 8.32 -0.76
N ALA A 110 7.19 7.56 -0.24
CA ALA A 110 5.89 7.35 -0.87
C ALA A 110 4.82 7.22 0.20
N TRP A 111 3.60 7.55 -0.18
CA TRP A 111 2.42 7.22 0.61
C TRP A 111 1.38 6.54 -0.27
N ALA A 112 0.59 5.69 0.35
CA ALA A 112 -0.55 5.08 -0.32
C ALA A 112 -1.79 5.20 0.55
N ILE A 113 -2.95 5.28 -0.10
CA ILE A 113 -4.25 5.17 0.52
C ILE A 113 -5.02 4.06 -0.18
N ALA A 114 -5.78 3.29 0.59
CA ALA A 114 -6.65 2.23 0.08
C ALA A 114 -8.00 2.26 0.77
N ASP A 115 -9.06 1.94 0.06
CA ASP A 115 -10.32 1.53 0.66
C ASP A 115 -10.13 0.18 1.32
N THR A 116 -10.71 -0.01 2.52
CA THR A 116 -10.58 -1.26 3.25
C THR A 116 -11.93 -1.88 3.53
N ARG A 117 -11.98 -3.22 3.51
CA ARG A 117 -13.06 -3.99 4.08
C ARG A 117 -12.49 -5.15 4.87
N VAL A 118 -12.93 -5.28 6.11
CA VAL A 118 -12.45 -6.30 7.04
C VAL A 118 -13.64 -7.12 7.52
N LYS A 119 -13.60 -8.42 7.30
CA LYS A 119 -14.60 -9.38 7.82
C LYS A 119 -13.90 -10.41 8.65
N GLY A 120 -14.51 -10.79 9.74
CA GLY A 120 -13.95 -11.83 10.58
C GLY A 120 -14.97 -12.40 11.55
N LYS A 121 -14.53 -13.45 12.23
CA LYS A 121 -15.33 -14.12 13.28
C LYS A 121 -14.44 -14.44 14.47
N VAL A 122 -14.85 -13.99 15.63
CA VAL A 122 -14.12 -14.18 16.88
C VAL A 122 -14.36 -15.59 17.41
N ASN A 123 -13.31 -16.39 17.57
CA ASN A 123 -13.37 -17.77 18.03
C ASN A 123 -14.15 -17.92 19.36
N LYS A 124 -13.78 -17.13 20.36
CA LYS A 124 -14.32 -17.26 21.73
C LYS A 124 -15.81 -16.94 21.83
N SER A 125 -16.33 -15.99 21.05
CA SER A 125 -17.71 -15.52 21.16
C SER A 125 -18.60 -15.92 19.99
N GLY A 126 -18.03 -16.38 18.88
CA GLY A 126 -18.73 -16.60 17.61
C GLY A 126 -19.23 -15.32 16.96
N ARG A 127 -18.87 -14.13 17.49
CA ARG A 127 -19.31 -12.83 16.96
C ARG A 127 -18.63 -12.56 15.63
N GLU A 128 -19.45 -12.33 14.62
CA GLU A 128 -18.99 -11.85 13.31
C GLU A 128 -18.90 -10.33 13.28
N PHE A 129 -18.00 -9.82 12.45
CA PHE A 129 -17.90 -8.40 12.14
C PHE A 129 -17.65 -8.17 10.66
N ASP A 130 -18.18 -7.06 10.16
CA ASP A 130 -17.99 -6.58 8.79
C ASP A 130 -17.80 -5.07 8.87
N LYS A 131 -16.59 -4.61 8.58
CA LYS A 131 -16.18 -3.21 8.72
C LYS A 131 -15.59 -2.68 7.43
N SER A 132 -15.71 -1.38 7.23
CA SER A 132 -15.06 -0.67 6.13
C SER A 132 -14.44 0.63 6.59
N GLY A 133 -13.46 1.12 5.86
CA GLY A 133 -12.78 2.36 6.15
C GLY A 133 -11.67 2.64 5.16
N TYR A 134 -10.62 3.28 5.63
CA TYR A 134 -9.45 3.62 4.84
C TYR A 134 -8.19 3.18 5.56
N GLN A 135 -7.19 2.81 4.78
CA GLN A 135 -5.85 2.53 5.25
C GLN A 135 -4.88 3.50 4.58
N THR A 136 -4.06 4.16 5.38
CA THR A 136 -2.93 4.96 4.90
C THR A 136 -1.63 4.24 5.22
N PHE A 137 -0.72 4.21 4.25
CA PHE A 137 0.59 3.62 4.37
C PHE A 137 1.65 4.67 4.03
N LEU A 138 2.70 4.79 4.83
CA LEU A 138 3.86 5.61 4.54
C LEU A 138 5.08 4.73 4.32
N PHE A 139 5.82 4.99 3.25
CA PHE A 139 6.97 4.18 2.85
C PHE A 139 8.23 5.02 2.72
N ARG A 140 9.37 4.43 3.03
CA ARG A 140 10.71 4.96 2.73
C ARG A 140 11.50 3.95 1.94
N LYS A 141 12.25 4.45 0.94
CA LYS A 141 13.19 3.65 0.18
C LYS A 141 14.58 3.75 0.81
N ILE A 142 15.10 2.63 1.29
CA ILE A 142 16.39 2.51 1.96
C ILE A 142 17.19 1.48 1.20
N ASP A 143 18.40 1.83 0.75
CA ASP A 143 19.27 0.95 -0.02
C ASP A 143 18.54 0.25 -1.19
N LYS A 144 17.79 1.02 -1.95
CA LYS A 144 16.95 0.59 -3.09
C LYS A 144 15.75 -0.30 -2.71
N THR A 145 15.49 -0.52 -1.43
CA THR A 145 14.37 -1.35 -0.95
C THR A 145 13.32 -0.49 -0.28
N TRP A 146 12.07 -0.63 -0.66
CA TRP A 146 10.96 0.01 0.02
C TRP A 146 10.65 -0.67 1.35
N LYS A 147 10.40 0.14 2.36
CA LYS A 147 9.98 -0.30 3.70
C LYS A 147 8.81 0.55 4.16
N LEU A 148 7.83 -0.08 4.78
CA LEU A 148 6.74 0.63 5.44
C LEU A 148 7.24 1.22 6.76
N VAL A 149 6.95 2.49 7.01
CA VAL A 149 7.38 3.23 8.22
C VAL A 149 6.23 3.60 9.13
N HIS A 150 5.01 3.68 8.59
CA HIS A 150 3.80 3.98 9.36
C HIS A 150 2.57 3.47 8.63
N SER A 151 1.60 2.99 9.41
CA SER A 151 0.26 2.69 8.91
C SER A 151 -0.80 3.22 9.86
N HIS A 152 -1.92 3.66 9.28
CA HIS A 152 -3.07 4.11 10.04
C HIS A 152 -4.35 3.63 9.35
N SER A 153 -5.15 2.84 10.05
CA SER A 153 -6.49 2.46 9.61
C SER A 153 -7.58 3.20 10.35
N SER A 154 -8.61 3.56 9.62
CA SER A 154 -9.92 3.91 10.18
C SER A 154 -10.91 2.79 9.89
N SER A 155 -11.88 2.56 10.77
CA SER A 155 -12.91 1.57 10.52
C SER A 155 -14.24 1.94 11.16
N ARG A 156 -15.33 1.57 10.47
CA ARG A 156 -16.71 1.65 10.94
C ARG A 156 -17.47 0.42 10.48
N ASP A 157 -18.60 0.15 11.07
CA ASP A 157 -19.48 -0.92 10.58
C ASP A 157 -19.84 -0.68 9.11
N TYR A 158 -19.75 -1.72 8.31
CA TYR A 158 -20.00 -1.63 6.88
C TYR A 158 -21.47 -1.25 6.62
N GLN A 159 -21.65 -0.25 5.78
CA GLN A 159 -22.95 0.19 5.28
C GLN A 159 -23.00 -0.02 3.77
N PRO A 160 -23.87 -0.88 3.24
CA PRO A 160 -24.05 -1.00 1.79
C PRO A 160 -24.39 0.35 1.18
N LYS A 161 -23.78 0.71 0.05
CA LYS A 161 -24.14 1.94 -0.67
C LYS A 161 -25.64 1.83 -1.03
N LYS A 162 -26.46 2.78 -0.57
CA LYS A 162 -27.86 2.88 -0.99
C LYS A 162 -27.88 3.15 -2.48
N ILE A 163 -28.42 2.20 -3.25
CA ILE A 163 -28.65 2.39 -4.68
C ILE A 163 -29.82 3.37 -4.78
N HIS A 164 -29.53 4.64 -5.03
CA HIS A 164 -30.56 5.57 -5.45
C HIS A 164 -31.01 5.15 -6.85
N LYS A 165 -32.15 4.47 -6.93
CA LYS A 165 -32.84 4.26 -8.21
C LYS A 165 -33.32 5.64 -8.67
N HIS A 166 -32.70 6.19 -9.72
CA HIS A 166 -33.21 7.31 -10.50
C HIS A 166 -34.26 6.82 -11.47
#